data_67f0937a94cfa3eeb4a7f139ba7f3e92
#
_entry.id   67f0937a94cfa3eeb4a7f139ba7f3e92
#
_cell.length_a   1.000
_cell.length_b   1.000
_cell.length_c   1.000
_cell.angle_alpha   90.00
_cell.angle_beta   90.00
_cell.angle_gamma   90.00
#
_symmetry.space_group_name_H-M   'P 1'
#
loop_
_entity.id
_entity.type
_entity.pdbx_description
1 polymer ?
#
loop_
_entity_poly.entity_id
_entity_poly.type
_entity_poly.pdbx_seq_one_letter_code
_entity_poly.pdbx_strand_id
1 'polypeptide(L)'
;MRSSLLATAMLICLASTAHGQKAQPKTERRNVAVEVFQVLGLPVNVHEAVLLPKDGGYLLRCRMSNESSSEISGLRYVLTSIDVVGGTQLIANRTEGFGLPGYGTKSLTFVTPIKFNPKEGNRFVLMVEQVLSAEAIWEVIKAKDTLEAYVKGDYSIQPNVMRVTNLVDAPTQIRVIY
;
A
#
# COMPACT_ATOMS: atom_id res chain seq x y z
N MET A 1 -46.58 -67.15 -43.05
CA MET A 1 -45.16 -66.83 -43.13
C MET A 1 -44.90 -65.61 -42.29
N ARG A 2 -44.27 -65.76 -41.16
CA ARG A 2 -44.13 -64.73 -40.12
C ARG A 2 -42.67 -64.30 -40.10
N SER A 3 -42.37 -63.01 -40.38
CA SER A 3 -41.04 -62.47 -40.29
C SER A 3 -40.94 -61.70 -38.99
N SER A 4 -40.05 -62.13 -38.12
CA SER A 4 -39.72 -61.47 -36.86
C SER A 4 -38.58 -60.44 -37.12
N LEU A 5 -38.88 -59.21 -36.76
CA LEU A 5 -37.89 -58.13 -36.72
C LEU A 5 -37.33 -58.08 -35.32
N LEU A 6 -36.03 -58.38 -35.18
CA LEU A 6 -35.26 -58.19 -33.94
C LEU A 6 -34.75 -56.70 -33.94
N ALA A 7 -35.23 -55.96 -33.00
CA ALA A 7 -34.75 -54.61 -32.73
C ALA A 7 -33.61 -54.70 -31.69
N THR A 8 -32.36 -54.44 -32.13
CA THR A 8 -31.19 -54.35 -31.23
C THR A 8 -31.13 -52.95 -30.66
N ALA A 9 -31.45 -52.83 -29.38
CA ALA A 9 -31.26 -51.57 -28.63
C ALA A 9 -29.79 -51.42 -28.22
N MET A 10 -29.15 -50.43 -28.84
CA MET A 10 -27.75 -50.06 -28.53
C MET A 10 -27.75 -49.08 -27.33
N LEU A 11 -27.40 -49.57 -26.15
CA LEU A 11 -27.28 -48.77 -24.95
C LEU A 11 -25.99 -47.99 -24.97
N ILE A 12 -26.02 -46.70 -25.30
CA ILE A 12 -24.86 -45.83 -25.20
C ILE A 12 -24.70 -45.37 -23.77
N CYS A 13 -23.75 -45.94 -23.02
CA CYS A 13 -23.29 -45.46 -21.74
C CYS A 13 -22.48 -44.16 -21.92
N LEU A 14 -23.10 -43.02 -21.73
CA LEU A 14 -22.38 -41.73 -21.57
C LEU A 14 -21.66 -41.76 -20.21
N ALA A 15 -20.38 -42.09 -20.25
CA ALA A 15 -19.49 -41.91 -19.10
C ALA A 15 -19.20 -40.41 -18.96
N SER A 16 -19.95 -39.76 -18.09
CA SER A 16 -19.66 -38.38 -17.66
C SER A 16 -18.37 -38.38 -16.86
N THR A 17 -17.25 -38.05 -17.51
CA THR A 17 -15.99 -37.74 -16.83
C THR A 17 -16.17 -36.42 -16.09
N ALA A 18 -16.55 -36.51 -14.82
CA ALA A 18 -16.46 -35.41 -13.90
C ALA A 18 -14.98 -35.02 -13.78
N HIS A 19 -14.58 -34.01 -14.55
CA HIS A 19 -13.30 -33.33 -14.33
C HIS A 19 -13.37 -32.65 -12.97
N GLY A 20 -12.90 -33.35 -11.94
CA GLY A 20 -12.65 -32.74 -10.66
C GLY A 20 -11.70 -31.56 -10.84
N GLN A 21 -12.24 -30.35 -10.86
CA GLN A 21 -11.44 -29.15 -10.69
C GLN A 21 -10.69 -29.33 -9.37
N LYS A 22 -9.38 -29.69 -9.47
CA LYS A 22 -8.48 -29.60 -8.33
C LYS A 22 -8.56 -28.17 -7.85
N ALA A 23 -9.18 -27.96 -6.68
CA ALA A 23 -9.16 -26.66 -6.01
C ALA A 23 -7.69 -26.25 -5.93
N GLN A 24 -7.32 -25.18 -6.65
CA GLN A 24 -5.98 -24.62 -6.51
C GLN A 24 -5.78 -24.32 -5.02
N PRO A 25 -4.66 -24.73 -4.41
CA PRO A 25 -4.39 -24.44 -3.03
C PRO A 25 -4.49 -22.93 -2.85
N LYS A 26 -5.44 -22.51 -2.01
CA LYS A 26 -5.64 -21.11 -1.66
C LYS A 26 -4.34 -20.66 -0.99
N THR A 27 -3.47 -20.00 -1.73
CA THR A 27 -2.18 -19.52 -1.20
C THR A 27 -2.49 -18.68 0.03
N GLU A 28 -2.11 -19.16 1.19
CA GLU A 28 -2.36 -18.49 2.45
C GLU A 28 -1.61 -17.15 2.41
N ARG A 29 -2.36 -16.06 2.34
CA ARG A 29 -1.78 -14.72 2.28
C ARG A 29 -1.18 -14.42 3.65
N ARG A 30 0.09 -14.03 3.67
CA ARG A 30 0.84 -13.68 4.88
C ARG A 30 0.92 -12.17 5.05
N ASN A 31 1.17 -11.74 6.28
CA ASN A 31 1.56 -10.37 6.56
C ASN A 31 2.86 -10.06 5.82
N VAL A 32 2.93 -8.86 5.22
CA VAL A 32 4.11 -8.41 4.48
C VAL A 32 4.69 -7.20 5.19
N ALA A 33 5.94 -7.32 5.63
CA ALA A 33 6.68 -6.20 6.22
C ALA A 33 6.90 -5.11 5.17
N VAL A 34 6.79 -3.86 5.60
CA VAL A 34 7.00 -2.68 4.76
C VAL A 34 8.12 -1.86 5.38
N GLU A 35 9.13 -1.59 4.58
CA GLU A 35 10.20 -0.67 4.92
C GLU A 35 9.67 0.77 4.90
N VAL A 36 10.04 1.58 5.88
CA VAL A 36 9.60 2.96 5.95
C VAL A 36 10.76 3.87 5.56
N PHE A 37 10.56 4.60 4.47
CA PHE A 37 11.45 5.70 4.11
C PHE A 37 10.98 6.96 4.84
N GLN A 38 11.65 7.27 5.97
CA GLN A 38 11.29 8.40 6.81
C GLN A 38 11.84 9.70 6.22
N VAL A 39 10.94 10.66 5.97
CA VAL A 39 11.31 12.01 5.52
C VAL A 39 11.50 12.90 6.74
N LEU A 40 12.68 13.47 6.88
CA LEU A 40 13.00 14.37 8.01
C LEU A 40 12.19 15.67 7.90
N GLY A 41 11.73 16.15 9.05
CA GLY A 41 11.00 17.41 9.17
C GLY A 41 9.49 17.31 8.95
N LEU A 42 8.97 16.14 8.55
CA LEU A 42 7.53 15.89 8.66
C LEU A 42 7.14 15.76 10.13
N PRO A 43 5.95 16.26 10.53
CA PRO A 43 5.49 16.17 11.92
C PRO A 43 5.01 14.77 12.31
N VAL A 44 5.16 13.78 11.43
CA VAL A 44 4.76 12.39 11.66
C VAL A 44 5.95 11.46 11.47
N ASN A 45 6.20 10.62 12.49
CA ASN A 45 7.13 9.51 12.43
C ASN A 45 6.38 8.20 12.27
N VAL A 46 6.74 7.41 11.25
CA VAL A 46 6.21 6.06 11.05
C VAL A 46 7.22 5.06 11.59
N HIS A 47 6.89 4.42 12.72
CA HIS A 47 7.79 3.47 13.39
C HIS A 47 7.72 2.06 12.82
N GLU A 48 6.54 1.68 12.33
CA GLU A 48 6.25 0.35 11.80
C GLU A 48 5.19 0.45 10.71
N ALA A 49 5.39 -0.31 9.63
CA ALA A 49 4.38 -0.48 8.60
C ALA A 49 4.29 -1.95 8.19
N VAL A 50 3.06 -2.45 8.03
CA VAL A 50 2.79 -3.83 7.63
C VAL A 50 1.55 -3.90 6.75
N LEU A 51 1.60 -4.76 5.73
CA LEU A 51 0.45 -5.09 4.90
C LEU A 51 -0.22 -6.35 5.45
N LEU A 52 -1.45 -6.20 5.88
CA LEU A 52 -2.29 -7.27 6.43
C LEU A 52 -3.18 -7.85 5.33
N PRO A 53 -3.20 -9.16 5.11
CA PRO A 53 -4.06 -9.75 4.11
C PRO A 53 -5.54 -9.49 4.44
N LYS A 54 -6.30 -9.12 3.41
CA LYS A 54 -7.74 -8.89 3.46
C LYS A 54 -8.35 -9.43 2.17
N ASP A 55 -9.63 -9.75 2.20
CA ASP A 55 -10.36 -10.16 1.00
C ASP A 55 -10.21 -9.13 -0.11
N GLY A 56 -9.69 -9.59 -1.25
CA GLY A 56 -9.44 -8.74 -2.42
C GLY A 56 -8.14 -7.91 -2.39
N GLY A 57 -7.26 -8.02 -1.36
CA GLY A 57 -6.02 -7.27 -1.31
C GLY A 57 -5.31 -7.27 0.04
N TYR A 58 -4.77 -6.13 0.41
CA TYR A 58 -4.06 -5.91 1.68
C TYR A 58 -4.51 -4.59 2.30
N LEU A 59 -4.58 -4.54 3.62
CA LEU A 59 -4.73 -3.30 4.38
C LEU A 59 -3.36 -2.86 4.89
N LEU A 60 -3.06 -1.58 4.76
CA LEU A 60 -1.85 -1.02 5.36
C LEU A 60 -2.13 -0.67 6.83
N ARG A 61 -1.34 -1.23 7.75
CA ARG A 61 -1.30 -0.85 9.15
C ARG A 61 0.02 -0.15 9.45
N CYS A 62 -0.07 1.02 10.08
CA CYS A 62 1.10 1.77 10.52
C CYS A 62 1.00 2.10 12.00
N ARG A 63 2.14 2.07 12.70
CA ARG A 63 2.31 2.68 14.01
C ARG A 63 3.02 4.01 13.82
N MET A 64 2.39 5.10 14.22
CA MET A 64 2.87 6.45 13.97
C MET A 64 2.84 7.30 15.24
N SER A 65 3.80 8.23 15.36
CA SER A 65 3.77 9.32 16.34
C SER A 65 3.64 10.67 15.64
N ASN A 66 2.97 11.60 16.33
CA ASN A 66 2.89 13.00 15.94
C ASN A 66 3.90 13.79 16.74
N GLU A 67 4.84 14.43 16.05
CA GLU A 67 5.90 15.24 16.65
C GLU A 67 5.50 16.73 16.80
N SER A 68 4.26 17.09 16.42
CA SER A 68 3.74 18.46 16.57
C SER A 68 2.71 18.56 17.68
N SER A 69 2.40 19.79 18.11
CA SER A 69 1.33 20.07 19.07
C SER A 69 -0.07 19.96 18.48
N SER A 70 -0.20 20.13 17.15
CA SER A 70 -1.49 20.14 16.46
C SER A 70 -1.92 18.71 16.10
N GLU A 71 -3.21 18.43 16.14
CA GLU A 71 -3.75 17.16 15.69
C GLU A 71 -3.52 16.96 14.17
N ILE A 72 -2.99 15.82 13.81
CA ILE A 72 -2.89 15.40 12.40
C ILE A 72 -4.22 14.76 12.00
N SER A 73 -4.85 15.30 10.96
CA SER A 73 -6.14 14.86 10.42
C SER A 73 -6.03 13.89 9.25
N GLY A 74 -4.85 13.74 8.69
CA GLY A 74 -4.61 12.81 7.58
C GLY A 74 -3.20 12.88 7.04
N LEU A 75 -2.91 11.94 6.15
CA LEU A 75 -1.65 11.94 5.37
C LEU A 75 -1.88 11.39 3.96
N ARG A 76 -0.99 11.78 3.05
CA ARG A 76 -0.82 11.13 1.76
C ARG A 76 0.47 10.33 1.77
N TYR A 77 0.40 9.12 1.27
CA TYR A 77 1.56 8.22 1.20
C TYR A 77 1.70 7.58 -0.18
N VAL A 78 2.93 7.18 -0.47
CA VAL A 78 3.30 6.31 -1.58
C VAL A 78 3.76 4.98 -1.03
N LEU A 79 3.26 3.90 -1.62
CA LEU A 79 3.74 2.54 -1.40
C LEU A 79 4.25 1.98 -2.72
N THR A 80 5.50 1.56 -2.73
CA THR A 80 6.19 1.02 -3.91
C THR A 80 6.68 -0.39 -3.60
N SER A 81 6.57 -1.30 -4.56
CA SER A 81 7.29 -2.58 -4.51
C SER A 81 8.58 -2.50 -5.32
N ILE A 82 9.59 -3.22 -4.84
CA ILE A 82 10.90 -3.38 -5.48
C ILE A 82 11.08 -4.87 -5.70
N ASP A 83 11.28 -5.28 -6.94
CA ASP A 83 11.54 -6.68 -7.26
C ASP A 83 13.01 -7.06 -7.01
N VAL A 84 13.33 -8.34 -7.16
CA VAL A 84 14.66 -8.90 -6.90
C VAL A 84 15.77 -8.37 -7.83
N VAL A 85 15.40 -7.76 -8.95
CA VAL A 85 16.35 -7.14 -9.90
C VAL A 85 16.36 -5.62 -9.81
N GLY A 86 15.69 -5.04 -8.81
CA GLY A 86 15.63 -3.60 -8.57
C GLY A 86 14.57 -2.84 -9.37
N GLY A 87 13.70 -3.54 -10.10
CA GLY A 87 12.56 -2.93 -10.78
C GLY A 87 11.54 -2.40 -9.78
N THR A 88 11.00 -1.20 -10.01
CA THR A 88 10.07 -0.54 -9.12
C THR A 88 8.66 -0.51 -9.69
N GLN A 89 7.66 -0.74 -8.85
CA GLN A 89 6.25 -0.62 -9.20
C GLN A 89 5.50 0.16 -8.13
N LEU A 90 4.82 1.22 -8.54
CA LEU A 90 3.89 1.95 -7.67
C LEU A 90 2.69 1.03 -7.33
N ILE A 91 2.49 0.76 -6.05
CA ILE A 91 1.40 -0.07 -5.54
C ILE A 91 0.22 0.79 -5.09
N ALA A 92 0.49 1.89 -4.41
CA ALA A 92 -0.51 2.85 -3.98
C ALA A 92 0.07 4.26 -3.86
N ASN A 93 -0.76 5.25 -4.20
CA ASN A 93 -0.59 6.66 -3.82
C ASN A 93 -1.96 7.12 -3.34
N ARG A 94 -2.09 7.38 -2.03
CA ARG A 94 -3.39 7.62 -1.41
C ARG A 94 -3.31 8.64 -0.30
N THR A 95 -4.44 9.34 -0.12
CA THR A 95 -4.70 10.17 1.05
C THR A 95 -5.65 9.43 1.98
N GLU A 96 -5.27 9.34 3.25
CA GLU A 96 -6.06 8.70 4.30
C GLU A 96 -6.34 9.72 5.41
N GLY A 97 -7.60 9.81 5.83
CA GLY A 97 -8.05 10.65 6.93
C GLY A 97 -8.08 9.88 8.25
N PHE A 98 -7.58 10.49 9.31
CA PHE A 98 -7.60 9.93 10.68
C PHE A 98 -7.34 11.03 11.71
N GLY A 99 -7.57 10.73 13.00
CA GLY A 99 -7.17 11.61 14.11
C GLY A 99 -5.92 11.05 14.79
N LEU A 100 -4.83 11.83 14.83
CA LEU A 100 -3.62 11.56 15.60
C LEU A 100 -3.31 12.79 16.46
N PRO A 101 -3.61 12.74 17.78
CA PRO A 101 -3.44 13.87 18.67
C PRO A 101 -2.01 14.42 18.68
N GLY A 102 -1.84 15.68 19.02
CA GLY A 102 -0.54 16.30 19.24
C GLY A 102 0.30 15.51 20.23
N TYR A 103 1.56 15.25 19.89
CA TYR A 103 2.50 14.42 20.65
C TYR A 103 2.01 13.00 20.98
N GLY A 104 0.95 12.55 20.26
CA GLY A 104 0.36 11.22 20.43
C GLY A 104 1.03 10.15 19.58
N THR A 105 0.87 8.89 20.02
CA THR A 105 1.27 7.71 19.25
C THR A 105 0.08 6.79 19.05
N LYS A 106 -0.14 6.28 17.85
CA LYS A 106 -1.28 5.44 17.52
C LYS A 106 -0.93 4.39 16.47
N SER A 107 -1.53 3.21 16.59
CA SER A 107 -1.55 2.22 15.51
C SER A 107 -2.83 2.39 14.70
N LEU A 108 -2.68 2.65 13.41
CA LEU A 108 -3.78 2.88 12.48
C LEU A 108 -3.79 1.79 11.42
N THR A 109 -4.98 1.30 11.07
CA THR A 109 -5.19 0.42 9.92
C THR A 109 -6.04 1.16 8.92
N PHE A 110 -5.49 1.44 7.74
CA PHE A 110 -6.22 2.10 6.68
C PHE A 110 -7.22 1.14 6.05
N VAL A 111 -8.46 1.58 5.95
CA VAL A 111 -9.60 0.69 5.62
C VAL A 111 -9.72 0.35 4.14
N THR A 112 -9.05 1.12 3.27
CA THR A 112 -9.15 0.91 1.83
C THR A 112 -8.16 -0.17 1.36
N PRO A 113 -8.62 -1.34 0.87
CA PRO A 113 -7.73 -2.40 0.43
C PRO A 113 -6.83 -1.97 -0.74
N ILE A 114 -5.57 -2.35 -0.66
CA ILE A 114 -4.59 -2.19 -1.73
C ILE A 114 -4.56 -3.49 -2.53
N LYS A 115 -4.93 -3.41 -3.81
CA LYS A 115 -4.99 -4.58 -4.68
C LYS A 115 -3.65 -4.81 -5.37
N PHE A 116 -2.94 -5.84 -4.95
CA PHE A 116 -1.74 -6.32 -5.62
C PHE A 116 -1.46 -7.77 -5.23
N ASN A 117 -0.53 -8.41 -5.91
CA ASN A 117 -0.08 -9.76 -5.59
C ASN A 117 1.42 -9.72 -5.25
N PRO A 118 1.79 -9.83 -3.96
CA PRO A 118 3.19 -9.83 -3.57
C PRO A 118 3.88 -11.07 -4.14
N LYS A 119 4.99 -10.84 -4.85
CA LYS A 119 5.87 -11.93 -5.30
C LYS A 119 6.92 -12.18 -4.23
N GLU A 120 7.39 -13.41 -4.16
CA GLU A 120 8.49 -13.77 -3.26
C GLU A 120 9.75 -12.96 -3.60
N GLY A 121 10.44 -12.48 -2.56
CA GLY A 121 11.61 -11.63 -2.73
C GLY A 121 11.35 -10.16 -2.99
N ASN A 122 10.09 -9.74 -3.22
CA ASN A 122 9.80 -8.31 -3.35
C ASN A 122 9.95 -7.61 -2.00
N ARG A 123 10.58 -6.43 -2.02
CA ARG A 123 10.59 -5.47 -0.92
C ARG A 123 9.47 -4.45 -1.13
N PHE A 124 8.96 -3.88 -0.05
CA PHE A 124 7.93 -2.84 -0.08
C PHE A 124 8.41 -1.63 0.70
N VAL A 125 8.30 -0.46 0.10
CA VAL A 125 8.75 0.79 0.71
C VAL A 125 7.58 1.75 0.79
N LEU A 126 7.33 2.27 1.99
CA LEU A 126 6.36 3.31 2.29
C LEU A 126 7.08 4.64 2.48
N MET A 127 6.59 5.69 1.85
CA MET A 127 7.00 7.06 2.11
C MET A 127 5.77 7.95 2.33
N VAL A 128 5.81 8.79 3.36
CA VAL A 128 4.80 9.83 3.55
C VAL A 128 5.16 11.03 2.68
N GLU A 129 4.24 11.42 1.80
CA GLU A 129 4.41 12.57 0.90
C GLU A 129 3.84 13.86 1.48
N GLN A 130 2.74 13.75 2.22
CA GLN A 130 2.03 14.92 2.74
C GLN A 130 1.41 14.59 4.09
N VAL A 131 1.43 15.54 4.99
CA VAL A 131 0.76 15.49 6.29
C VAL A 131 -0.21 16.65 6.39
N LEU A 132 -1.41 16.38 6.90
CA LEU A 132 -2.52 17.32 6.98
C LEU A 132 -2.89 17.56 8.44
N SER A 133 -3.03 18.84 8.81
CA SER A 133 -3.66 19.27 10.05
C SER A 133 -4.67 20.39 9.77
N ALA A 134 -5.42 20.82 10.78
CA ALA A 134 -6.27 22.00 10.67
C ALA A 134 -5.48 23.30 10.48
N GLU A 135 -4.21 23.32 10.90
CA GLU A 135 -3.39 24.54 10.95
C GLU A 135 -2.38 24.61 9.78
N ALA A 136 -1.93 23.46 9.26
CA ALA A 136 -0.90 23.43 8.24
C ALA A 136 -0.95 22.18 7.38
N ILE A 137 -0.35 22.30 6.20
CA ILE A 137 -0.05 21.19 5.29
C ILE A 137 1.47 21.13 5.12
N TRP A 138 2.06 19.96 5.40
CA TRP A 138 3.46 19.65 5.10
C TRP A 138 3.51 18.77 3.86
N GLU A 139 4.31 19.14 2.89
CA GLU A 139 4.41 18.43 1.62
C GLU A 139 5.87 18.22 1.21
N VAL A 140 6.22 16.99 0.86
CA VAL A 140 7.54 16.64 0.33
C VAL A 140 7.58 17.01 -1.16
N ILE A 141 8.42 17.98 -1.51
CA ILE A 141 8.62 18.36 -2.91
C ILE A 141 9.46 17.26 -3.58
N LYS A 142 9.08 16.88 -4.82
CA LYS A 142 9.75 15.82 -5.60
C LYS A 142 9.79 14.45 -4.87
N ALA A 143 8.74 14.12 -4.12
CA ALA A 143 8.64 12.88 -3.37
C ALA A 143 8.95 11.63 -4.22
N LYS A 144 8.46 11.59 -5.47
CA LYS A 144 8.71 10.49 -6.39
C LYS A 144 10.20 10.35 -6.74
N ASP A 145 10.86 11.45 -7.10
CA ASP A 145 12.29 11.45 -7.47
C ASP A 145 13.14 11.01 -6.28
N THR A 146 12.80 11.48 -5.09
CA THR A 146 13.45 11.11 -3.82
C THR A 146 13.32 9.62 -3.54
N LEU A 147 12.12 9.06 -3.70
CA LEU A 147 11.89 7.63 -3.49
C LEU A 147 12.61 6.77 -4.53
N GLU A 148 12.61 7.18 -5.81
CA GLU A 148 13.33 6.48 -6.89
C GLU A 148 14.84 6.46 -6.63
N ALA A 149 15.41 7.57 -6.16
CA ALA A 149 16.82 7.64 -5.81
C ALA A 149 17.17 6.71 -4.64
N TYR A 150 16.36 6.74 -3.57
CA TYR A 150 16.52 5.84 -2.43
C TYR A 150 16.51 4.37 -2.87
N VAL A 151 15.57 3.99 -3.70
CA VAL A 151 15.45 2.62 -4.20
C VAL A 151 16.67 2.20 -5.02
N LYS A 152 17.27 3.12 -5.79
CA LYS A 152 18.50 2.90 -6.57
C LYS A 152 19.77 2.91 -5.71
N GLY A 153 19.66 3.14 -4.40
CA GLY A 153 20.80 3.23 -3.50
C GLY A 153 21.55 4.55 -3.58
N ASP A 154 20.98 5.55 -4.21
CA ASP A 154 21.52 6.92 -4.21
C ASP A 154 21.07 7.66 -2.97
N TYR A 155 21.84 7.54 -1.90
CA TYR A 155 21.59 8.22 -0.62
C TYR A 155 22.09 9.66 -0.58
N SER A 156 22.63 10.19 -1.69
CA SER A 156 23.09 11.58 -1.78
C SER A 156 21.92 12.56 -1.91
N ILE A 157 20.76 12.10 -2.37
CA ILE A 157 19.56 12.90 -2.44
C ILE A 157 18.95 12.97 -1.05
N GLN A 158 19.14 14.09 -0.40
CA GLN A 158 18.48 14.34 0.88
C GLN A 158 17.00 14.66 0.63
N PRO A 159 16.06 13.98 1.33
CA PRO A 159 14.61 14.19 1.16
C PRO A 159 14.12 15.49 1.83
N ASN A 160 14.86 16.58 1.72
CA ASN A 160 14.77 17.73 2.62
C ASN A 160 13.99 18.91 2.06
N VAL A 161 13.40 18.78 0.88
CA VAL A 161 12.62 19.90 0.33
C VAL A 161 11.18 19.72 0.76
N MET A 162 10.82 20.37 1.86
CA MET A 162 9.44 20.43 2.33
C MET A 162 8.84 21.78 2.08
N ARG A 163 7.59 21.78 1.69
CA ARG A 163 6.73 22.95 1.70
C ARG A 163 5.81 22.85 2.89
N VAL A 164 5.80 23.88 3.72
CA VAL A 164 4.81 24.05 4.79
C VAL A 164 3.87 25.18 4.40
N THR A 165 2.58 24.87 4.30
CA THR A 165 1.52 25.85 4.04
C THR A 165 0.71 26.01 5.30
N ASN A 166 0.80 27.19 5.97
CA ASN A 166 -0.05 27.52 7.12
C ASN A 166 -1.45 27.87 6.62
N LEU A 167 -2.47 27.32 7.25
CA LEU A 167 -3.88 27.52 6.89
C LEU A 167 -4.56 28.60 7.76
N VAL A 168 -3.98 28.88 8.94
CA VAL A 168 -4.59 29.78 9.95
C VAL A 168 -4.22 31.24 9.72
N ASP A 169 -3.05 31.52 9.16
CA ASP A 169 -2.59 32.87 8.84
C ASP A 169 -2.27 32.99 7.35
N ALA A 170 -3.14 33.60 6.58
CA ALA A 170 -2.79 34.04 5.22
C ALA A 170 -1.83 35.24 5.30
N PRO A 171 -0.68 35.28 4.63
CA PRO A 171 -0.33 34.62 3.38
C PRO A 171 0.64 33.46 3.54
N THR A 172 0.54 32.52 2.63
CA THR A 172 1.36 31.31 2.51
C THR A 172 2.86 31.58 2.71
N GLN A 173 3.38 31.26 3.90
CA GLN A 173 4.83 31.26 4.09
C GLN A 173 5.37 29.92 3.60
N ILE A 174 6.01 29.93 2.43
CA ILE A 174 6.76 28.78 1.94
C ILE A 174 8.09 28.77 2.68
N ARG A 175 8.25 27.87 3.65
CA ARG A 175 9.55 27.57 4.24
C ARG A 175 10.15 26.39 3.48
N VAL A 176 11.20 26.65 2.74
CA VAL A 176 12.07 25.61 2.18
C VAL A 176 13.10 25.31 3.26
N ILE A 177 13.07 24.09 3.81
CA ILE A 177 14.05 23.60 4.78
C ILE A 177 15.06 22.79 3.98
N TYR A 178 16.30 23.21 3.97
CA TYR A 178 17.42 22.55 3.28
C TYR A 178 18.12 21.57 4.21
#